data_578f75ea6d7508297ed73d23ee0d40b0
#
_entry.id   578f75ea6d7508297ed73d23ee0d40b0
#
_cell.length_a   1.000
_cell.length_b   1.000
_cell.length_c   1.000
_cell.angle_alpha   90.00
_cell.angle_beta   90.00
_cell.angle_gamma   90.00
#
_symmetry.space_group_name_H-M   'P 1'
#
loop_
_entity.id
_entity.type
_entity.pdbx_description
1 polymer ?
#
loop_
_entity_poly.entity_id
_entity_poly.type
_entity_poly.pdbx_seq_one_letter_code
_entity_poly.pdbx_strand_id
1 'polypeptide(L)'
;MQTPKVAELCPEHEEKLKLFCITDQQLTCIICRDGEKHEGHKFKPIKEAAASLRQELEKGMENLCEDILTTESLANTQREEMTKTKEKSQQLKTQIHREFEEMHQFLRKREDEIKNELKHKEEDAVEKMSKTLNAIETALSESRERQGKVTSVLEITDSDRLLKSWTEGNSMMTPEHFFRPRANDLQVVNDSLSLGPYESHLQFFVWKEMLQVIQPRAELLSLKSNSKDITVSGDGRSLFCSPKSNRAQTDSFNFGAGLYDPAPKYNFGAAFNSRAYPEQYRDKSSLCTNYTFSVSEFTSGQHYWEIEVGHRDYWELGVKDHFLKYDGQKYSTCTPNITTELTFGDKPRKIGIYLNCSSKKLSFYDADNMTHIHTVSSKLMSMPLSAYFNIRSRKADPNPLTVCWY
;
A
#
# COMPACT_ATOMS: atom_id res chain seq x y z
N MET A 1 65.85 -16.28 -48.19
CA MET A 1 66.31 -17.65 -48.51
C MET A 1 65.07 -18.49 -48.73
N GLN A 2 64.76 -18.84 -50.03
CA GLN A 2 63.66 -19.73 -50.32
C GLN A 2 64.18 -21.16 -50.09
N THR A 3 63.59 -21.87 -49.10
CA THR A 3 63.84 -23.32 -48.96
C THR A 3 63.40 -24.02 -50.24
N PRO A 4 64.17 -24.98 -50.77
CA PRO A 4 63.77 -25.70 -51.96
C PRO A 4 62.52 -26.52 -51.63
N LYS A 5 61.46 -26.26 -52.44
CA LYS A 5 60.23 -27.09 -52.34
C LYS A 5 60.60 -28.49 -52.80
N VAL A 6 60.73 -29.38 -51.80
CA VAL A 6 60.74 -30.83 -52.05
C VAL A 6 59.34 -31.10 -52.63
N ALA A 7 59.30 -31.55 -53.88
CA ALA A 7 58.03 -31.94 -54.49
C ALA A 7 57.54 -33.18 -53.75
N GLU A 8 56.43 -33.06 -53.04
CA GLU A 8 55.82 -34.21 -52.34
C GLU A 8 55.40 -35.23 -53.41
N LEU A 9 55.91 -36.47 -53.21
CA LEU A 9 55.64 -37.60 -54.10
C LEU A 9 54.40 -38.39 -53.53
N CYS A 10 53.65 -38.97 -54.41
CA CYS A 10 52.55 -39.85 -54.06
C CYS A 10 53.12 -41.11 -53.37
N PRO A 11 52.62 -41.50 -52.19
CA PRO A 11 53.13 -42.67 -51.47
C PRO A 11 52.86 -44.01 -52.16
N GLU A 12 51.86 -44.04 -53.06
CA GLU A 12 51.47 -45.25 -53.79
C GLU A 12 52.16 -45.36 -55.16
N HIS A 13 52.43 -44.21 -55.83
CA HIS A 13 52.89 -44.19 -57.22
C HIS A 13 54.22 -43.48 -57.45
N GLU A 14 54.85 -42.92 -56.38
CA GLU A 14 56.11 -42.16 -56.43
C GLU A 14 56.09 -40.99 -57.44
N GLU A 15 54.93 -40.66 -57.98
CA GLU A 15 54.69 -39.54 -58.90
C GLU A 15 54.44 -38.25 -58.17
N LYS A 16 54.79 -37.09 -58.78
CA LYS A 16 54.58 -35.79 -58.17
C LYS A 16 53.08 -35.52 -57.94
N LEU A 17 52.75 -35.06 -56.77
CA LEU A 17 51.39 -34.56 -56.46
C LEU A 17 51.16 -33.23 -57.15
N LYS A 18 50.24 -33.16 -58.10
CA LYS A 18 49.89 -31.99 -58.92
C LYS A 18 48.42 -31.59 -58.86
N LEU A 19 47.59 -32.49 -58.38
CA LEU A 19 46.14 -32.37 -58.32
C LEU A 19 45.68 -32.38 -56.89
N PHE A 20 44.53 -31.74 -56.63
CA PHE A 20 43.77 -31.79 -55.39
C PHE A 20 42.40 -32.41 -55.70
N CYS A 21 42.11 -33.50 -55.05
CA CYS A 21 40.77 -34.07 -55.09
C CYS A 21 39.84 -33.26 -54.21
N ILE A 22 38.80 -32.61 -54.79
CA ILE A 22 37.84 -31.78 -54.05
C ILE A 22 36.93 -32.67 -53.22
N THR A 23 36.62 -33.87 -53.71
CA THR A 23 35.74 -34.81 -53.01
C THR A 23 36.34 -35.33 -51.73
N ASP A 24 37.60 -35.81 -51.79
CA ASP A 24 38.33 -36.37 -50.64
C ASP A 24 39.19 -35.36 -49.88
N GLN A 25 39.28 -34.14 -50.41
CA GLN A 25 40.06 -33.03 -49.85
C GLN A 25 41.56 -33.42 -49.62
N GLN A 26 42.17 -34.11 -50.59
CA GLN A 26 43.56 -34.55 -50.48
C GLN A 26 44.36 -34.31 -51.77
N LEU A 27 45.66 -34.18 -51.60
CA LEU A 27 46.60 -34.08 -52.71
C LEU A 27 46.73 -35.43 -53.42
N THR A 28 46.70 -35.43 -54.75
CA THR A 28 46.77 -36.61 -55.57
C THR A 28 47.75 -36.46 -56.74
N CYS A 29 48.34 -37.58 -57.20
CA CYS A 29 49.05 -37.64 -58.46
C CYS A 29 48.09 -37.94 -59.58
N ILE A 30 48.62 -37.88 -60.84
CA ILE A 30 47.81 -38.10 -62.04
C ILE A 30 47.40 -39.57 -62.17
N ILE A 31 48.17 -40.53 -61.63
CA ILE A 31 47.82 -41.95 -61.64
C ILE A 31 46.69 -42.26 -60.65
N CYS A 32 46.73 -41.66 -59.46
CA CYS A 32 45.59 -41.75 -58.51
C CYS A 32 44.29 -41.21 -59.07
N ARG A 33 44.32 -40.12 -59.84
CA ARG A 33 43.12 -39.55 -60.47
C ARG A 33 42.41 -40.55 -61.40
N ASP A 34 43.22 -41.28 -62.14
CA ASP A 34 42.72 -42.24 -63.16
C ASP A 34 42.50 -43.64 -62.58
N GLY A 35 42.77 -43.86 -61.29
CA GLY A 35 42.57 -45.11 -60.57
C GLY A 35 41.20 -45.26 -59.95
N GLU A 36 40.81 -46.52 -59.66
CA GLU A 36 39.48 -46.87 -59.11
C GLU A 36 39.09 -46.13 -57.81
N LYS A 37 40.11 -45.81 -56.99
CA LYS A 37 39.89 -45.09 -55.70
C LYS A 37 39.25 -43.70 -55.85
N HIS A 38 39.42 -43.04 -56.98
CA HIS A 38 38.96 -41.69 -57.20
C HIS A 38 38.02 -41.61 -58.42
N GLU A 39 37.44 -42.74 -58.85
CA GLU A 39 36.50 -42.76 -59.94
C GLU A 39 35.31 -41.84 -59.69
N GLY A 40 35.00 -40.93 -60.61
CA GLY A 40 33.89 -39.97 -60.49
C GLY A 40 34.21 -38.76 -59.62
N HIS A 41 35.38 -38.64 -58.99
CA HIS A 41 35.75 -37.51 -58.16
C HIS A 41 36.12 -36.27 -59.05
N LYS A 42 36.04 -35.07 -58.42
CA LYS A 42 36.37 -33.81 -59.06
C LYS A 42 37.79 -33.36 -58.59
N PHE A 43 38.58 -32.94 -59.56
CA PHE A 43 39.96 -32.51 -59.33
C PHE A 43 40.18 -31.09 -59.82
N LYS A 44 41.06 -30.38 -59.11
CA LYS A 44 41.63 -29.10 -59.54
C LYS A 44 43.16 -29.14 -59.48
N PRO A 45 43.89 -28.39 -60.31
CA PRO A 45 45.32 -28.14 -60.10
C PRO A 45 45.55 -27.57 -58.69
N ILE A 46 46.64 -28.02 -58.01
CA ILE A 46 46.91 -27.58 -56.62
C ILE A 46 46.88 -26.09 -56.45
N LYS A 47 47.44 -25.33 -57.44
CA LYS A 47 47.43 -23.85 -57.35
C LYS A 47 46.04 -23.25 -57.40
N GLU A 48 45.14 -23.78 -58.21
CA GLU A 48 43.77 -23.33 -58.31
C GLU A 48 42.95 -23.70 -57.11
N ALA A 49 43.10 -24.94 -56.62
CA ALA A 49 42.46 -25.40 -55.39
C ALA A 49 42.89 -24.56 -54.17
N ALA A 50 44.18 -24.32 -54.01
CA ALA A 50 44.74 -23.45 -52.99
C ALA A 50 44.24 -21.98 -53.07
N ALA A 51 44.12 -21.42 -54.31
CA ALA A 51 43.59 -20.08 -54.50
C ALA A 51 42.09 -20.01 -54.10
N SER A 52 41.29 -21.00 -54.55
CA SER A 52 39.86 -21.10 -54.14
C SER A 52 39.68 -21.22 -52.65
N LEU A 53 40.45 -22.11 -52.01
CA LEU A 53 40.37 -22.31 -50.55
C LEU A 53 40.80 -21.06 -49.79
N ARG A 54 41.87 -20.36 -50.26
CA ARG A 54 42.30 -19.10 -49.65
C ARG A 54 41.21 -18.04 -49.70
N GLN A 55 40.53 -17.89 -50.81
CA GLN A 55 39.43 -16.95 -50.95
C GLN A 55 38.24 -17.28 -50.04
N GLU A 56 37.93 -18.57 -49.91
CA GLU A 56 36.87 -19.03 -48.96
C GLU A 56 37.25 -18.75 -47.51
N LEU A 57 38.51 -19.01 -47.13
CA LEU A 57 39.00 -18.74 -45.77
C LEU A 57 39.08 -17.24 -45.48
N GLU A 58 39.48 -16.41 -46.45
CA GLU A 58 39.46 -14.94 -46.27
C GLU A 58 38.06 -14.43 -46.02
N LYS A 59 37.08 -14.86 -46.82
CA LYS A 59 35.66 -14.52 -46.60
C LYS A 59 35.13 -15.06 -45.27
N GLY A 60 35.49 -16.30 -44.89
CA GLY A 60 35.16 -16.86 -43.60
C GLY A 60 35.74 -16.06 -42.43
N MET A 61 36.96 -15.57 -42.57
CA MET A 61 37.63 -14.71 -41.59
C MET A 61 36.91 -13.36 -41.41
N GLU A 62 36.49 -12.72 -42.52
CA GLU A 62 35.69 -11.48 -42.46
C GLU A 62 34.38 -11.70 -41.66
N ASN A 63 33.64 -12.76 -41.98
CA ASN A 63 32.40 -13.10 -41.25
C ASN A 63 32.66 -13.34 -39.76
N LEU A 64 33.74 -14.05 -39.40
CA LEU A 64 34.12 -14.28 -38.01
C LEU A 64 34.48 -12.98 -37.28
N CYS A 65 35.19 -12.07 -37.94
CA CYS A 65 35.51 -10.76 -37.39
C CYS A 65 34.23 -9.95 -37.07
N GLU A 66 33.25 -9.94 -37.98
CA GLU A 66 31.97 -9.27 -37.79
C GLU A 66 31.18 -9.89 -36.65
N ASP A 67 31.13 -11.25 -36.56
CA ASP A 67 30.47 -11.98 -35.51
C ASP A 67 31.10 -11.69 -34.13
N ILE A 68 32.43 -11.64 -34.04
CA ILE A 68 33.14 -11.27 -32.82
C ILE A 68 32.76 -9.87 -32.37
N LEU A 69 32.78 -8.87 -33.25
CA LEU A 69 32.43 -7.49 -32.92
C LEU A 69 30.97 -7.38 -32.42
N THR A 70 30.06 -8.09 -33.11
CA THR A 70 28.66 -8.13 -32.73
C THR A 70 28.45 -8.77 -31.36
N THR A 71 29.11 -9.91 -31.13
CA THR A 71 29.05 -10.64 -29.84
C THR A 71 29.65 -9.82 -28.70
N GLU A 72 30.76 -9.13 -28.92
CA GLU A 72 31.35 -8.21 -27.94
C GLU A 72 30.41 -7.06 -27.60
N SER A 73 29.72 -6.49 -28.58
CA SER A 73 28.72 -5.44 -28.38
C SER A 73 27.56 -5.95 -27.53
N LEU A 74 27.03 -7.14 -27.79
CA LEU A 74 25.99 -7.77 -27.01
C LEU A 74 26.44 -8.03 -25.54
N ALA A 75 27.68 -8.51 -25.36
CA ALA A 75 28.25 -8.74 -24.03
C ALA A 75 28.39 -7.43 -23.25
N ASN A 76 28.79 -6.34 -23.89
CA ASN A 76 28.88 -5.03 -23.24
C ASN A 76 27.48 -4.51 -22.84
N THR A 77 26.51 -4.58 -23.73
CA THR A 77 25.11 -4.23 -23.42
C THR A 77 24.58 -5.04 -22.22
N GLN A 78 24.84 -6.36 -22.19
CA GLN A 78 24.42 -7.19 -21.07
C GLN A 78 25.08 -6.80 -19.74
N ARG A 79 26.35 -6.40 -19.75
CA ARG A 79 27.04 -5.89 -18.54
C ARG A 79 26.43 -4.58 -18.05
N GLU A 80 26.08 -3.68 -18.95
CA GLU A 80 25.41 -2.42 -18.60
C GLU A 80 24.05 -2.69 -17.95
N GLU A 81 23.23 -3.58 -18.51
CA GLU A 81 21.93 -3.95 -17.93
C GLU A 81 22.07 -4.62 -16.54
N MET A 82 23.08 -5.45 -16.35
CA MET A 82 23.41 -6.02 -15.04
C MET A 82 23.77 -4.92 -14.03
N THR A 83 24.51 -3.90 -14.42
CA THR A 83 24.87 -2.77 -13.57
C THR A 83 23.65 -1.95 -13.20
N LYS A 84 22.82 -1.57 -14.17
CA LYS A 84 21.56 -0.86 -13.93
C LYS A 84 20.64 -1.61 -12.98
N THR A 85 20.55 -2.94 -13.14
CA THR A 85 19.73 -3.78 -12.25
C THR A 85 20.25 -3.77 -10.81
N LYS A 86 21.57 -3.85 -10.61
CA LYS A 86 22.20 -3.78 -9.28
C LYS A 86 21.97 -2.42 -8.63
N GLU A 87 22.14 -1.34 -9.36
CA GLU A 87 21.90 0.03 -8.88
C GLU A 87 20.43 0.22 -8.47
N LYS A 88 19.50 -0.24 -9.32
CA LYS A 88 18.08 -0.19 -9.01
C LYS A 88 17.73 -1.01 -7.75
N SER A 89 18.30 -2.20 -7.61
CA SER A 89 18.14 -3.02 -6.40
C SER A 89 18.62 -2.30 -5.14
N GLN A 90 19.79 -1.64 -5.22
CA GLN A 90 20.33 -0.90 -4.06
C GLN A 90 19.45 0.31 -3.70
N GLN A 91 18.94 1.05 -4.70
CA GLN A 91 18.00 2.16 -4.48
C GLN A 91 16.73 1.67 -3.78
N LEU A 92 16.16 0.54 -4.23
CA LEU A 92 14.96 -0.05 -3.62
C LEU A 92 15.22 -0.51 -2.18
N LYS A 93 16.36 -1.12 -1.88
CA LYS A 93 16.74 -1.50 -0.51
C LYS A 93 16.81 -0.29 0.42
N THR A 94 17.41 0.80 -0.02
CA THR A 94 17.49 2.05 0.74
C THR A 94 16.11 2.65 0.98
N GLN A 95 15.24 2.63 -0.03
CA GLN A 95 13.87 3.10 0.10
C GLN A 95 13.08 2.25 1.11
N ILE A 96 13.13 0.92 1.00
CA ILE A 96 12.48 0.00 1.93
C ILE A 96 12.93 0.29 3.37
N HIS A 97 14.25 0.41 3.60
CA HIS A 97 14.77 0.71 4.94
C HIS A 97 14.19 2.02 5.51
N ARG A 98 14.15 3.08 4.70
CA ARG A 98 13.60 4.38 5.12
C ARG A 98 12.12 4.28 5.51
N GLU A 99 11.29 3.65 4.67
CA GLU A 99 9.86 3.49 4.92
C GLU A 99 9.58 2.70 6.23
N PHE A 100 10.36 1.63 6.46
CA PHE A 100 10.27 0.87 7.72
C PHE A 100 10.76 1.69 8.93
N GLU A 101 11.83 2.48 8.79
CA GLU A 101 12.33 3.30 9.90
C GLU A 101 11.33 4.39 10.31
N GLU A 102 10.61 5.00 9.37
CA GLU A 102 9.54 5.94 9.66
C GLU A 102 8.42 5.30 10.50
N MET A 103 8.00 4.06 10.15
CA MET A 103 7.02 3.31 10.93
C MET A 103 7.56 2.94 12.33
N HIS A 104 8.82 2.50 12.43
CA HIS A 104 9.46 2.20 13.72
C HIS A 104 9.53 3.44 14.62
N GLN A 105 9.86 4.60 14.08
CA GLN A 105 9.90 5.85 14.84
C GLN A 105 8.53 6.23 15.37
N PHE A 106 7.48 6.10 14.55
CA PHE A 106 6.11 6.31 15.01
C PHE A 106 5.74 5.37 16.16
N LEU A 107 6.01 4.07 16.01
CA LEU A 107 5.68 3.07 17.03
C LEU A 107 6.43 3.30 18.34
N ARG A 108 7.73 3.59 18.29
CA ARG A 108 8.54 3.91 19.49
C ARG A 108 8.02 5.16 20.21
N LYS A 109 7.75 6.22 19.44
CA LYS A 109 7.20 7.45 20.00
C LYS A 109 5.86 7.20 20.70
N ARG A 110 4.98 6.42 20.07
CA ARG A 110 3.66 6.12 20.63
C ARG A 110 3.73 5.23 21.86
N GLU A 111 4.64 4.25 21.87
CA GLU A 111 4.95 3.44 23.04
C GLU A 111 5.38 4.30 24.23
N ASP A 112 6.30 5.23 24.00
CA ASP A 112 6.80 6.13 25.05
C ASP A 112 5.69 7.07 25.57
N GLU A 113 4.82 7.59 24.70
CA GLU A 113 3.69 8.44 25.10
C GLU A 113 2.72 7.67 26.02
N ILE A 114 2.34 6.44 25.63
CA ILE A 114 1.43 5.59 26.41
C ILE A 114 2.05 5.21 27.76
N LYS A 115 3.32 4.83 27.78
CA LYS A 115 4.06 4.53 29.02
C LYS A 115 4.17 5.73 29.95
N ASN A 116 4.39 6.92 29.42
CA ASN A 116 4.44 8.16 30.21
C ASN A 116 3.06 8.50 30.78
N GLU A 117 1.98 8.33 30.02
CA GLU A 117 0.62 8.51 30.52
C GLU A 117 0.32 7.54 31.69
N LEU A 118 0.69 6.26 31.54
CA LEU A 118 0.56 5.27 32.60
C LEU A 118 1.31 5.67 33.86
N LYS A 119 2.55 6.10 33.71
CA LYS A 119 3.41 6.54 34.84
C LYS A 119 2.80 7.72 35.57
N HIS A 120 2.27 8.73 34.90
CA HIS A 120 1.61 9.86 35.55
C HIS A 120 0.36 9.42 36.32
N LYS A 121 -0.46 8.53 35.76
CA LYS A 121 -1.62 7.98 36.46
C LYS A 121 -1.22 7.18 37.71
N GLU A 122 -0.13 6.41 37.63
CA GLU A 122 0.44 5.68 38.76
C GLU A 122 0.93 6.66 39.85
N GLU A 123 1.70 7.69 39.47
CA GLU A 123 2.21 8.71 40.40
C GLU A 123 1.07 9.42 41.13
N ASP A 124 0.01 9.85 40.43
CA ASP A 124 -1.16 10.50 40.98
C ASP A 124 -1.93 9.58 41.96
N ALA A 125 -2.11 8.32 41.57
CA ALA A 125 -2.79 7.33 42.41
C ALA A 125 -1.99 7.04 43.69
N VAL A 126 -0.69 6.82 43.59
CA VAL A 126 0.23 6.58 44.69
C VAL A 126 0.31 7.78 45.61
N GLU A 127 0.32 9.00 45.11
CA GLU A 127 0.31 10.23 45.93
C GLU A 127 -0.98 10.31 46.80
N LYS A 128 -2.15 10.06 46.21
CA LYS A 128 -3.41 10.02 46.94
C LYS A 128 -3.41 8.92 48.03
N MET A 129 -2.96 7.71 47.68
CA MET A 129 -2.85 6.59 48.63
C MET A 129 -1.84 6.91 49.75
N SER A 130 -0.71 7.53 49.44
CA SER A 130 0.30 7.93 50.44
C SER A 130 -0.22 8.96 51.41
N LYS A 131 -0.98 9.97 50.97
CA LYS A 131 -1.65 10.93 51.88
C LYS A 131 -2.61 10.22 52.83
N THR A 132 -3.40 9.27 52.34
CA THR A 132 -4.30 8.50 53.16
C THR A 132 -3.56 7.58 54.12
N LEU A 133 -2.49 6.92 53.69
CA LEU A 133 -1.65 6.07 54.54
C LEU A 133 -1.05 6.88 55.68
N ASN A 134 -0.47 8.07 55.41
CA ASN A 134 0.07 8.95 56.46
C ASN A 134 -1.00 9.33 57.49
N ALA A 135 -2.23 9.60 57.08
CA ALA A 135 -3.34 9.88 58.01
C ALA A 135 -3.68 8.67 58.89
N ILE A 136 -3.67 7.48 58.31
CA ILE A 136 -3.92 6.21 59.03
C ILE A 136 -2.79 5.93 60.03
N GLU A 137 -1.54 6.08 59.63
CA GLU A 137 -0.35 5.88 60.47
C GLU A 137 -0.31 6.87 61.63
N THR A 138 -0.67 8.16 61.41
CA THR A 138 -0.79 9.16 62.43
C THR A 138 -1.85 8.77 63.44
N ALA A 139 -3.04 8.38 62.99
CA ALA A 139 -4.14 7.92 63.90
C ALA A 139 -3.75 6.67 64.69
N LEU A 140 -2.99 5.75 64.06
CA LEU A 140 -2.46 4.56 64.71
C LEU A 140 -1.44 4.92 65.82
N SER A 141 -0.52 5.83 65.51
CA SER A 141 0.47 6.32 66.49
C SER A 141 -0.20 6.97 67.71
N GLU A 142 -1.18 7.86 67.47
CA GLU A 142 -1.96 8.49 68.53
C GLU A 142 -2.72 7.47 69.40
N SER A 143 -3.28 6.42 68.74
CA SER A 143 -4.02 5.37 69.45
C SER A 143 -3.08 4.51 70.33
N ARG A 144 -1.86 4.20 69.84
CA ARG A 144 -0.83 3.49 70.63
C ARG A 144 -0.36 4.33 71.81
N GLU A 145 -0.18 5.61 71.63
CA GLU A 145 0.18 6.51 72.74
C GLU A 145 -0.88 6.55 73.80
N ARG A 146 -2.18 6.66 73.42
CA ARG A 146 -3.30 6.59 74.34
C ARG A 146 -3.35 5.25 75.08
N GLN A 147 -3.16 4.13 74.36
CA GLN A 147 -3.06 2.81 74.95
C GLN A 147 -1.98 2.73 76.02
N GLY A 148 -0.76 3.25 75.73
CA GLY A 148 0.34 3.32 76.71
C GLY A 148 -0.02 4.13 77.98
N LYS A 149 -0.66 5.28 77.77
CA LYS A 149 -1.15 6.12 78.93
C LYS A 149 -2.17 5.37 79.77
N VAL A 150 -3.14 4.70 79.17
CA VAL A 150 -4.17 3.87 79.93
C VAL A 150 -3.47 2.73 80.60
N THR A 151 -2.58 2.01 79.99
CA THR A 151 -1.84 0.90 80.63
C THR A 151 -1.10 1.35 81.85
N SER A 152 -0.34 2.47 81.78
CA SER A 152 0.39 3.01 82.95
C SER A 152 -0.53 3.43 84.06
N VAL A 153 -1.77 3.93 83.83
CA VAL A 153 -2.71 4.28 84.82
C VAL A 153 -3.33 3.02 85.45
N LEU A 154 -3.61 1.97 84.63
CA LEU A 154 -4.16 0.69 85.08
C LEU A 154 -3.19 -0.12 85.95
N GLU A 155 -1.91 0.10 85.91
CA GLU A 155 -0.86 -0.51 86.74
C GLU A 155 -0.86 0.06 88.16
N ILE A 156 -1.55 1.20 88.41
CA ILE A 156 -1.66 1.82 89.78
C ILE A 156 -2.70 1.08 90.57
N THR A 157 -2.27 0.40 91.61
CA THR A 157 -3.12 -0.37 92.50
C THR A 157 -3.85 0.47 93.55
N ASP A 158 -3.32 1.63 93.89
CA ASP A 158 -3.87 2.58 94.86
C ASP A 158 -4.97 3.44 94.24
N SER A 159 -6.19 3.40 94.76
CA SER A 159 -7.38 4.03 94.15
C SER A 159 -7.27 5.58 94.06
N ASP A 160 -6.72 6.20 95.13
CA ASP A 160 -6.61 7.66 95.17
C ASP A 160 -5.53 8.16 94.17
N ARG A 161 -4.44 7.43 94.07
CA ARG A 161 -3.38 7.71 93.06
C ARG A 161 -3.87 7.45 91.67
N LEU A 162 -4.60 6.40 91.39
CA LEU A 162 -5.19 6.09 90.08
C LEU A 162 -6.12 7.23 89.65
N LEU A 163 -7.04 7.67 90.45
CA LEU A 163 -7.94 8.76 90.17
C LEU A 163 -7.20 10.08 89.93
N LYS A 164 -6.23 10.36 90.79
CA LYS A 164 -5.41 11.55 90.62
C LYS A 164 -4.58 11.53 89.30
N SER A 165 -3.93 10.43 89.03
CA SER A 165 -3.15 10.24 87.77
C SER A 165 -4.02 10.37 86.50
N TRP A 166 -5.25 9.83 86.54
CA TRP A 166 -6.17 9.98 85.40
C TRP A 166 -6.63 11.44 85.22
N THR A 167 -7.04 12.11 86.35
CA THR A 167 -7.52 13.51 86.28
C THR A 167 -6.42 14.53 85.93
N GLU A 168 -5.22 14.37 86.47
CA GLU A 168 -4.07 15.25 86.10
C GLU A 168 -3.65 15.12 84.64
N GLY A 169 -3.71 13.92 84.04
CA GLY A 169 -3.37 13.64 82.68
C GLY A 169 -4.45 14.01 81.66
N ASN A 170 -5.75 14.09 82.06
CA ASN A 170 -6.90 14.18 81.14
C ASN A 170 -7.97 15.21 81.59
N SER A 171 -7.53 16.34 82.17
CA SER A 171 -8.40 17.30 82.86
C SER A 171 -9.54 17.92 82.05
N MET A 172 -9.62 17.67 80.70
CA MET A 172 -10.62 18.23 79.79
C MET A 172 -11.34 17.18 78.92
N MET A 173 -11.06 15.88 79.03
CA MET A 173 -11.65 14.88 78.17
C MET A 173 -12.48 13.89 78.94
N THR A 174 -13.76 13.67 78.52
CA THR A 174 -14.58 12.55 79.01
C THR A 174 -13.99 11.24 78.48
N PRO A 175 -14.14 10.12 79.23
CA PRO A 175 -13.71 8.80 78.75
C PRO A 175 -14.29 8.42 77.42
N GLU A 176 -15.51 8.83 77.11
CA GLU A 176 -16.14 8.57 75.78
C GLU A 176 -15.36 9.19 74.64
N HIS A 177 -14.91 10.41 74.79
CA HIS A 177 -14.08 11.08 73.77
C HIS A 177 -12.67 10.49 73.66
N PHE A 178 -12.13 10.06 74.81
CA PHE A 178 -10.78 9.49 74.85
C PHE A 178 -10.71 8.11 74.16
N PHE A 179 -11.75 7.31 74.27
CA PHE A 179 -11.83 5.96 73.69
C PHE A 179 -12.55 5.91 72.38
N ARG A 180 -12.93 7.05 71.76
CA ARG A 180 -13.56 7.07 70.45
C ARG A 180 -12.67 6.37 69.40
N PRO A 181 -13.18 5.35 68.66
CA PRO A 181 -12.41 4.65 67.64
C PRO A 181 -12.07 5.61 66.49
N ARG A 182 -10.80 5.85 66.26
CA ARG A 182 -10.31 6.67 65.15
C ARG A 182 -10.46 5.97 63.79
N ALA A 183 -10.48 4.67 63.76
CA ALA A 183 -10.65 3.87 62.54
C ALA A 183 -11.97 4.15 61.82
N ASN A 184 -13.02 4.60 62.54
CA ASN A 184 -14.32 4.91 61.93
C ASN A 184 -14.29 6.17 61.04
N ASP A 185 -13.30 7.05 61.26
CA ASP A 185 -13.12 8.30 60.49
C ASP A 185 -12.14 8.14 59.32
N LEU A 186 -11.56 6.94 59.13
CA LEU A 186 -10.56 6.63 58.12
C LEU A 186 -11.12 5.69 57.07
N GLN A 187 -10.78 5.98 55.82
CA GLN A 187 -11.16 5.12 54.68
C GLN A 187 -9.91 4.79 53.85
N VAL A 188 -9.82 3.55 53.37
CA VAL A 188 -8.82 3.12 52.44
C VAL A 188 -9.20 3.66 51.04
N VAL A 189 -8.31 4.38 50.42
CA VAL A 189 -8.46 4.79 49.01
C VAL A 189 -7.99 3.65 48.14
N ASN A 190 -8.88 3.15 47.27
CA ASN A 190 -8.56 2.22 46.21
C ASN A 190 -8.75 2.94 44.87
N ASP A 191 -7.67 3.35 44.26
CA ASP A 191 -7.68 3.98 42.93
C ASP A 191 -7.29 2.92 41.90
N SER A 192 -8.25 2.54 41.03
CA SER A 192 -7.98 1.55 39.98
C SER A 192 -7.26 2.18 38.84
N LEU A 193 -6.00 1.78 38.64
CA LEU A 193 -5.19 2.21 37.49
C LEU A 193 -5.82 1.67 36.20
N SER A 194 -6.15 2.56 35.26
CA SER A 194 -6.71 2.19 33.96
C SER A 194 -6.11 3.00 32.82
N LEU A 195 -5.75 2.31 31.74
CA LEU A 195 -5.31 2.88 30.47
C LEU A 195 -6.45 3.09 29.46
N GLY A 196 -7.68 2.82 29.86
CA GLY A 196 -8.85 2.95 29.00
C GLY A 196 -8.78 2.01 27.79
N PRO A 197 -8.95 2.53 26.56
CA PRO A 197 -8.98 1.69 25.36
C PRO A 197 -7.68 0.90 25.12
N TYR A 198 -6.54 1.43 25.55
CA TYR A 198 -5.23 0.78 25.34
C TYR A 198 -5.01 -0.45 26.22
N GLU A 199 -5.75 -0.60 27.30
CA GLU A 199 -5.67 -1.75 28.19
C GLU A 199 -6.13 -3.06 27.52
N SER A 200 -7.19 -2.99 26.71
CA SER A 200 -7.82 -4.17 26.10
C SER A 200 -7.50 -4.34 24.61
N HIS A 201 -7.26 -3.25 23.87
CA HIS A 201 -7.16 -3.27 22.42
C HIS A 201 -6.02 -2.40 21.89
N LEU A 202 -4.85 -2.41 22.56
CA LEU A 202 -3.68 -1.60 22.24
C LEU A 202 -3.30 -1.66 20.75
N GLN A 203 -3.16 -2.88 20.21
CA GLN A 203 -2.72 -3.07 18.80
C GLN A 203 -3.72 -2.46 17.82
N PHE A 204 -5.02 -2.58 18.09
CA PHE A 204 -6.05 -2.02 17.23
C PHE A 204 -6.00 -0.48 17.19
N PHE A 205 -5.86 0.17 18.35
CA PHE A 205 -5.82 1.63 18.40
C PHE A 205 -4.54 2.18 17.80
N VAL A 206 -3.38 1.59 18.07
CA VAL A 206 -2.10 1.98 17.48
C VAL A 206 -2.11 1.78 15.97
N TRP A 207 -2.66 0.65 15.48
CA TRP A 207 -2.84 0.43 14.05
C TRP A 207 -3.73 1.51 13.40
N LYS A 208 -4.85 1.86 14.03
CA LYS A 208 -5.77 2.88 13.54
C LYS A 208 -5.13 4.28 13.49
N GLU A 209 -4.35 4.63 14.49
CA GLU A 209 -3.57 5.87 14.53
C GLU A 209 -2.51 5.90 13.43
N MET A 210 -1.81 4.79 13.20
CA MET A 210 -0.80 4.65 12.16
C MET A 210 -1.36 4.91 10.75
N LEU A 211 -2.59 4.49 10.46
CA LEU A 211 -3.26 4.75 9.17
C LEU A 211 -3.40 6.24 8.83
N GLN A 212 -3.33 7.13 9.82
CA GLN A 212 -3.41 8.58 9.62
C GLN A 212 -2.05 9.24 9.39
N VAL A 213 -0.97 8.54 9.70
CA VAL A 213 0.41 9.07 9.68
C VAL A 213 1.22 8.55 8.51
N ILE A 214 1.10 7.26 8.19
CA ILE A 214 1.83 6.64 7.09
C ILE A 214 1.32 7.10 5.72
N GLN A 215 2.20 7.10 4.71
CA GLN A 215 1.87 7.40 3.33
C GLN A 215 1.90 6.11 2.48
N PRO A 216 0.97 5.89 1.55
CA PRO A 216 -0.15 6.77 1.23
C PRO A 216 -1.20 6.82 2.34
N ARG A 217 -1.86 7.98 2.47
CA ARG A 217 -2.95 8.14 3.42
C ARG A 217 -4.15 7.32 2.97
N ALA A 218 -4.67 6.47 3.87
CA ALA A 218 -5.90 5.74 3.61
C ALA A 218 -7.11 6.68 3.67
N GLU A 219 -7.90 6.75 2.58
CA GLU A 219 -9.02 7.68 2.45
C GLU A 219 -10.35 6.99 2.71
N LEU A 220 -11.10 7.54 3.64
CA LEU A 220 -12.48 7.13 3.94
C LEU A 220 -13.44 8.01 3.11
N LEU A 221 -13.58 7.69 1.83
CA LEU A 221 -14.34 8.52 0.91
C LEU A 221 -15.85 8.47 1.18
N SER A 222 -16.50 9.63 1.07
CA SER A 222 -17.93 9.75 0.96
C SER A 222 -18.32 10.27 -0.42
N LEU A 223 -19.37 9.69 -1.01
CA LEU A 223 -19.84 10.00 -2.36
C LEU A 223 -20.86 11.13 -2.36
N LYS A 224 -20.83 11.98 -3.40
CA LYS A 224 -21.83 13.02 -3.64
C LYS A 224 -23.01 12.45 -4.45
N SER A 225 -24.22 12.82 -4.12
CA SER A 225 -25.39 12.53 -4.95
C SER A 225 -25.58 13.68 -5.95
N ASN A 226 -25.04 13.52 -7.16
CA ASN A 226 -25.04 14.57 -8.19
C ASN A 226 -26.04 14.34 -9.33
N SER A 227 -26.72 13.20 -9.37
CA SER A 227 -27.59 12.81 -10.47
C SER A 227 -28.91 12.24 -9.98
N LYS A 228 -29.97 12.45 -10.75
CA LYS A 228 -31.31 11.88 -10.48
C LYS A 228 -31.36 10.37 -10.74
N ASP A 229 -30.38 9.86 -11.45
CA ASP A 229 -30.33 8.45 -11.89
C ASP A 229 -29.35 7.61 -11.07
N ILE A 230 -28.68 8.25 -10.08
CA ILE A 230 -27.79 7.59 -9.12
C ILE A 230 -28.29 7.84 -7.71
N THR A 231 -28.34 6.79 -6.91
CA THR A 231 -28.62 6.87 -5.48
C THR A 231 -27.35 6.52 -4.70
N VAL A 232 -26.99 7.37 -3.75
CA VAL A 232 -25.95 7.11 -2.77
C VAL A 232 -26.60 6.60 -1.49
N SER A 233 -26.04 5.56 -0.88
CA SER A 233 -26.50 5.04 0.41
C SER A 233 -26.44 6.11 1.52
N GLY A 234 -27.22 5.93 2.59
CA GLY A 234 -27.27 6.86 3.69
C GLY A 234 -25.95 7.08 4.42
N ASP A 235 -25.04 6.10 4.36
CA ASP A 235 -23.67 6.19 4.89
C ASP A 235 -22.66 6.83 3.90
N GLY A 236 -23.11 7.19 2.69
CA GLY A 236 -22.27 7.82 1.67
C GLY A 236 -21.29 6.89 0.96
N ARG A 237 -21.36 5.57 1.17
CA ARG A 237 -20.35 4.59 0.70
C ARG A 237 -20.73 3.88 -0.59
N SER A 238 -22.01 3.62 -0.79
CA SER A 238 -22.48 2.75 -1.86
C SER A 238 -23.22 3.54 -2.93
N LEU A 239 -22.95 3.19 -4.19
CA LEU A 239 -23.50 3.84 -5.37
C LEU A 239 -24.38 2.85 -6.13
N PHE A 240 -25.65 3.23 -6.34
CA PHE A 240 -26.64 2.43 -7.04
C PHE A 240 -27.11 3.14 -8.31
N CYS A 241 -27.41 2.37 -9.37
CA CYS A 241 -28.20 2.88 -10.48
C CYS A 241 -29.70 2.78 -10.14
N SER A 242 -30.40 3.90 -10.17
CA SER A 242 -31.87 3.94 -10.11
C SER A 242 -32.41 4.08 -11.54
N PRO A 243 -33.02 3.05 -12.12
CA PRO A 243 -33.65 3.20 -13.42
C PRO A 243 -34.80 4.20 -13.32
N LYS A 244 -34.94 5.09 -14.31
CA LYS A 244 -36.13 5.95 -14.43
C LYS A 244 -37.36 5.06 -14.41
N SER A 245 -38.12 5.06 -13.32
CA SER A 245 -39.46 4.54 -13.34
C SER A 245 -40.24 5.36 -14.36
N ASN A 246 -40.76 4.75 -15.42
CA ASN A 246 -41.82 5.32 -16.22
C ASN A 246 -42.91 5.72 -15.24
N ARG A 247 -43.09 7.03 -15.04
CA ARG A 247 -44.20 7.57 -14.28
C ARG A 247 -45.48 7.18 -15.04
N ALA A 248 -46.04 6.02 -14.68
CA ALA A 248 -47.47 5.84 -14.79
C ALA A 248 -48.08 6.67 -13.65
N GLN A 249 -48.95 7.59 -14.02
CA GLN A 249 -49.82 8.33 -13.11
C GLN A 249 -50.43 7.39 -12.07
N THR A 250 -50.21 7.64 -10.82
CA THR A 250 -51.13 7.22 -9.76
C THR A 250 -51.28 8.38 -8.77
N ASP A 251 -52.53 8.67 -8.59
CA ASP A 251 -53.14 9.72 -7.82
C ASP A 251 -52.69 9.80 -6.36
N SER A 252 -52.73 11.04 -5.93
CA SER A 252 -52.89 11.57 -4.58
C SER A 252 -53.22 10.58 -3.45
N PHE A 253 -52.33 10.48 -2.46
CA PHE A 253 -52.74 10.33 -1.06
C PHE A 253 -52.02 11.38 -0.20
N ASN A 254 -52.82 12.30 0.23
CA ASN A 254 -52.53 13.34 1.20
C ASN A 254 -52.42 12.72 2.60
N PHE A 255 -51.31 12.85 3.30
CA PHE A 255 -51.29 12.79 4.76
C PHE A 255 -50.46 13.93 5.31
N GLY A 256 -51.11 14.69 6.16
CA GLY A 256 -50.74 15.99 6.64
C GLY A 256 -49.70 16.02 7.75
N ALA A 257 -49.15 17.21 7.82
CA ALA A 257 -48.73 17.98 8.98
C ALA A 257 -47.68 17.45 9.94
N GLY A 258 -46.57 18.14 9.94
CA GLY A 258 -45.61 18.21 11.04
C GLY A 258 -44.58 19.29 10.79
N LEU A 259 -44.83 20.45 11.34
CA LEU A 259 -43.99 21.64 11.38
C LEU A 259 -42.56 21.31 11.88
N TYR A 260 -41.52 21.82 11.19
CA TYR A 260 -40.36 22.46 11.82
C TYR A 260 -39.65 23.42 10.84
N ASP A 261 -39.31 24.57 11.36
CA ASP A 261 -38.87 25.81 10.76
C ASP A 261 -37.38 25.81 10.30
N PRO A 262 -36.93 26.74 9.46
CA PRO A 262 -35.77 26.59 8.58
C PRO A 262 -34.48 27.20 9.15
N ALA A 263 -33.33 26.57 8.87
CA ALA A 263 -32.00 27.16 9.04
C ALA A 263 -31.49 27.83 7.74
N PRO A 264 -30.58 28.79 7.82
CA PRO A 264 -30.45 29.90 6.87
C PRO A 264 -29.71 29.55 5.57
N LYS A 265 -30.18 30.19 4.51
CA LYS A 265 -29.60 30.19 3.16
C LYS A 265 -28.28 30.95 3.13
N TYR A 266 -27.18 30.28 2.78
CA TYR A 266 -26.00 30.92 2.22
C TYR A 266 -25.98 30.75 0.71
N ASN A 267 -26.18 31.88 0.02
CA ASN A 267 -26.01 32.00 -1.42
C ASN A 267 -24.53 32.17 -1.73
N PHE A 268 -23.92 31.19 -2.40
CA PHE A 268 -22.68 31.38 -3.16
C PHE A 268 -22.97 31.05 -4.63
N GLY A 269 -23.29 32.08 -5.39
CA GLY A 269 -23.30 32.03 -6.82
C GLY A 269 -21.87 32.08 -7.36
N ALA A 270 -21.41 30.98 -7.95
CA ALA A 270 -20.31 30.96 -8.88
C ALA A 270 -20.82 30.29 -10.15
N ALA A 271 -20.96 31.06 -11.20
CA ALA A 271 -21.31 30.62 -12.54
C ALA A 271 -20.18 29.78 -13.11
N PHE A 272 -20.36 28.47 -13.19
CA PHE A 272 -19.49 27.58 -13.97
C PHE A 272 -20.02 27.51 -15.41
N ASN A 273 -19.27 28.13 -16.32
CA ASN A 273 -19.41 27.95 -17.76
C ASN A 273 -19.22 26.47 -18.13
N SER A 274 -20.30 25.78 -18.42
CA SER A 274 -20.29 24.46 -19.05
C SER A 274 -19.84 24.58 -20.51
N ARG A 275 -18.55 24.37 -20.81
CA ARG A 275 -18.12 24.06 -22.17
C ARG A 275 -18.61 22.68 -22.54
N ALA A 276 -19.51 22.64 -23.51
CA ALA A 276 -20.04 21.42 -24.10
C ALA A 276 -18.93 20.55 -24.67
N TYR A 277 -18.92 19.27 -24.33
CA TYR A 277 -18.12 18.24 -24.98
C TYR A 277 -18.64 17.97 -26.39
N PRO A 278 -17.77 17.59 -27.37
CA PRO A 278 -18.21 17.25 -28.72
C PRO A 278 -19.14 16.05 -28.70
N GLU A 279 -20.32 16.23 -29.31
CA GLU A 279 -21.35 15.20 -29.52
C GLU A 279 -20.91 14.18 -30.60
N GLN A 280 -20.07 13.21 -30.27
CA GLN A 280 -19.71 12.17 -31.25
C GLN A 280 -19.83 10.72 -30.78
N TYR A 281 -20.61 10.44 -29.73
CA TYR A 281 -21.06 9.06 -29.43
C TYR A 281 -22.47 9.07 -28.84
N ARG A 282 -23.45 9.45 -29.67
CA ARG A 282 -24.86 9.12 -29.38
C ARG A 282 -25.18 7.78 -29.96
N ASP A 283 -24.91 6.73 -29.21
CA ASP A 283 -25.61 5.47 -29.42
C ASP A 283 -27.00 5.57 -28.77
N LYS A 284 -28.06 5.36 -29.58
CA LYS A 284 -29.47 5.57 -29.23
C LYS A 284 -30.04 4.39 -28.42
N SER A 285 -29.37 3.96 -27.36
CA SER A 285 -29.97 3.12 -26.36
C SER A 285 -29.98 3.87 -25.04
N SER A 286 -31.14 3.92 -24.38
CA SER A 286 -31.41 4.60 -23.10
C SER A 286 -30.53 4.00 -21.98
N LEU A 287 -29.21 4.23 -22.04
CA LEU A 287 -28.26 3.91 -20.99
C LEU A 287 -28.15 5.11 -20.05
N CYS A 288 -28.48 4.91 -18.78
CA CYS A 288 -28.15 5.88 -17.74
C CYS A 288 -26.63 5.96 -17.62
N THR A 289 -26.04 7.05 -18.09
CA THR A 289 -24.63 7.38 -17.87
C THR A 289 -24.55 8.30 -16.67
N ASN A 290 -24.10 7.79 -15.56
CA ASN A 290 -24.14 8.54 -14.30
C ASN A 290 -22.80 8.49 -13.60
N TYR A 291 -22.20 9.64 -13.44
CA TYR A 291 -20.95 9.80 -12.72
C TYR A 291 -21.16 10.62 -11.44
N THR A 292 -20.31 10.36 -10.48
CA THR A 292 -20.23 11.14 -9.23
C THR A 292 -18.79 11.33 -8.80
N PHE A 293 -18.60 12.17 -7.80
CA PHE A 293 -17.30 12.45 -7.21
C PHE A 293 -17.34 12.23 -5.69
N SER A 294 -16.18 12.04 -5.10
CA SER A 294 -16.04 12.12 -3.64
C SER A 294 -16.35 13.52 -3.12
N VAL A 295 -16.74 13.60 -1.86
CA VAL A 295 -16.88 14.87 -1.14
C VAL A 295 -15.51 15.50 -0.93
N SER A 296 -14.53 14.69 -0.57
CA SER A 296 -13.14 15.11 -0.35
C SER A 296 -12.43 15.47 -1.65
N GLU A 297 -11.56 16.46 -1.57
CA GLU A 297 -10.68 16.90 -2.65
C GLU A 297 -9.21 16.71 -2.24
N PHE A 298 -8.40 16.26 -3.18
CA PHE A 298 -6.98 16.02 -2.99
C PHE A 298 -6.18 17.17 -3.59
N THR A 299 -5.39 17.85 -2.77
CA THR A 299 -4.57 19.01 -3.20
C THR A 299 -3.08 18.67 -3.22
N SER A 300 -2.62 17.79 -2.34
CA SER A 300 -1.21 17.42 -2.15
C SER A 300 -1.09 16.08 -1.45
N GLY A 301 0.10 15.49 -1.44
CA GLY A 301 0.37 14.24 -0.74
C GLY A 301 0.10 12.99 -1.57
N GLN A 302 -0.02 11.88 -0.88
CA GLN A 302 -0.27 10.57 -1.44
C GLN A 302 -1.54 9.99 -0.79
N HIS A 303 -2.46 9.49 -1.60
CA HIS A 303 -3.77 9.03 -1.18
C HIS A 303 -4.03 7.63 -1.73
N TYR A 304 -4.73 6.81 -0.97
CA TYR A 304 -5.13 5.47 -1.35
C TYR A 304 -6.55 5.18 -0.92
N TRP A 305 -7.34 4.59 -1.79
CA TRP A 305 -8.70 4.12 -1.48
C TRP A 305 -9.03 2.85 -2.26
N GLU A 306 -9.98 2.09 -1.75
CA GLU A 306 -10.44 0.84 -2.35
C GLU A 306 -11.92 0.88 -2.70
N ILE A 307 -12.26 0.22 -3.80
CA ILE A 307 -13.63 0.14 -4.31
C ILE A 307 -13.96 -1.31 -4.59
N GLU A 308 -15.02 -1.81 -3.97
CA GLU A 308 -15.61 -3.10 -4.32
C GLU A 308 -16.50 -2.90 -5.56
N VAL A 309 -16.11 -3.53 -6.68
CA VAL A 309 -16.77 -3.39 -7.99
C VAL A 309 -17.83 -4.47 -8.25
N GLY A 310 -17.81 -5.57 -7.48
CA GLY A 310 -18.75 -6.67 -7.59
C GLY A 310 -18.75 -7.31 -8.98
N HIS A 311 -19.94 -7.76 -9.44
CA HIS A 311 -20.13 -8.43 -10.74
C HIS A 311 -20.69 -7.49 -11.82
N ARG A 312 -20.42 -6.20 -11.73
CA ARG A 312 -20.93 -5.21 -12.70
C ARG A 312 -20.30 -5.37 -14.07
N ASP A 313 -21.12 -5.08 -15.11
CA ASP A 313 -20.68 -5.13 -16.50
C ASP A 313 -20.06 -3.80 -16.97
N TYR A 314 -20.22 -2.74 -16.21
CA TYR A 314 -19.64 -1.44 -16.56
C TYR A 314 -19.37 -0.58 -15.34
N TRP A 315 -18.13 -0.06 -15.30
CA TRP A 315 -17.72 0.98 -14.33
C TRP A 315 -16.48 1.74 -14.80
N GLU A 316 -16.33 2.94 -14.31
CA GLU A 316 -15.12 3.77 -14.45
C GLU A 316 -14.72 4.31 -13.09
N LEU A 317 -13.46 4.18 -12.71
CA LEU A 317 -12.92 4.53 -11.40
C LEU A 317 -11.58 5.24 -11.52
N GLY A 318 -11.38 6.32 -10.78
CA GLY A 318 -10.12 7.06 -10.78
C GLY A 318 -10.27 8.48 -10.27
N VAL A 319 -9.76 9.44 -11.03
CA VAL A 319 -9.99 10.87 -10.84
C VAL A 319 -10.52 11.46 -12.14
N LYS A 320 -11.02 12.69 -12.10
CA LYS A 320 -11.57 13.35 -13.30
C LYS A 320 -10.58 13.25 -14.48
N ASP A 321 -11.09 12.82 -15.63
CA ASP A 321 -10.35 12.68 -16.89
C ASP A 321 -9.21 11.64 -16.91
N HIS A 322 -8.96 10.93 -15.79
CA HIS A 322 -7.95 9.87 -15.66
C HIS A 322 -8.52 8.72 -14.84
N PHE A 323 -8.88 7.62 -15.50
CA PHE A 323 -9.59 6.53 -14.83
C PHE A 323 -9.32 5.17 -15.47
N LEU A 324 -9.54 4.12 -14.69
CA LEU A 324 -9.65 2.75 -15.15
C LEU A 324 -11.11 2.48 -15.49
N LYS A 325 -11.35 1.84 -16.64
CA LYS A 325 -12.66 1.49 -17.17
C LYS A 325 -12.76 -0.01 -17.39
N TYR A 326 -13.91 -0.59 -17.05
CA TYR A 326 -14.35 -1.91 -17.46
C TYR A 326 -15.66 -1.81 -18.24
N ASP A 327 -15.75 -2.44 -19.41
CA ASP A 327 -16.93 -2.35 -20.30
C ASP A 327 -17.72 -3.67 -20.45
N GLY A 328 -17.44 -4.63 -19.56
CA GLY A 328 -18.04 -5.96 -19.57
C GLY A 328 -17.17 -7.01 -20.27
N GLN A 329 -16.20 -6.59 -21.08
CA GLN A 329 -15.29 -7.46 -21.81
C GLN A 329 -13.82 -7.13 -21.57
N LYS A 330 -13.48 -5.85 -21.58
CA LYS A 330 -12.11 -5.36 -21.56
C LYS A 330 -11.90 -4.33 -20.45
N TYR A 331 -10.68 -4.28 -19.99
CA TYR A 331 -10.19 -3.20 -19.14
C TYR A 331 -9.39 -2.21 -19.97
N SER A 332 -9.53 -0.94 -19.68
CA SER A 332 -8.74 0.11 -20.31
C SER A 332 -8.48 1.26 -19.36
N THR A 333 -7.33 1.88 -19.45
CA THR A 333 -7.08 3.17 -18.79
C THR A 333 -7.34 4.29 -19.77
N CYS A 334 -8.07 5.31 -19.31
CA CYS A 334 -8.45 6.47 -20.11
C CYS A 334 -7.79 7.72 -19.54
N THR A 335 -7.21 8.51 -20.44
CA THR A 335 -6.72 9.86 -20.19
C THR A 335 -7.31 10.80 -21.25
N PRO A 336 -7.20 12.14 -21.14
CA PRO A 336 -7.72 13.05 -22.15
C PRO A 336 -7.23 12.77 -23.58
N ASN A 337 -6.05 12.20 -23.72
CA ASN A 337 -5.40 12.02 -25.03
C ASN A 337 -5.24 10.56 -25.47
N ILE A 338 -5.27 9.62 -24.53
CA ILE A 338 -4.90 8.23 -24.80
C ILE A 338 -5.83 7.28 -24.03
N THR A 339 -6.30 6.25 -24.73
CA THR A 339 -6.94 5.08 -24.12
C THR A 339 -6.03 3.87 -24.35
N THR A 340 -5.62 3.20 -23.29
CA THR A 340 -4.76 2.02 -23.34
C THR A 340 -5.56 0.81 -22.93
N GLU A 341 -5.70 -0.20 -23.81
CA GLU A 341 -6.30 -1.50 -23.46
C GLU A 341 -5.35 -2.30 -22.57
N LEU A 342 -5.93 -2.97 -21.57
CA LEU A 342 -5.19 -3.77 -20.59
C LEU A 342 -5.64 -5.24 -20.67
N THR A 343 -4.67 -6.13 -20.57
CA THR A 343 -4.91 -7.57 -20.45
C THR A 343 -4.35 -8.05 -19.12
N PHE A 344 -5.23 -8.56 -18.26
CA PHE A 344 -4.82 -9.26 -17.04
C PHE A 344 -5.78 -10.43 -16.77
N GLY A 345 -5.28 -11.47 -16.07
CA GLY A 345 -5.93 -12.79 -16.06
C GLY A 345 -7.26 -12.82 -15.32
N ASP A 346 -7.28 -12.54 -14.02
CA ASP A 346 -8.48 -12.67 -13.21
C ASP A 346 -9.22 -11.34 -13.07
N LYS A 347 -10.55 -11.40 -12.99
CA LYS A 347 -11.39 -10.23 -12.74
C LYS A 347 -11.27 -9.82 -11.26
N PRO A 348 -10.66 -8.67 -10.94
CA PRO A 348 -10.53 -8.23 -9.56
C PRO A 348 -11.90 -7.91 -8.96
N ARG A 349 -12.13 -8.30 -7.71
CA ARG A 349 -13.34 -7.97 -6.96
C ARG A 349 -13.26 -6.57 -6.36
N LYS A 350 -12.06 -6.16 -5.98
CA LYS A 350 -11.76 -4.84 -5.45
C LYS A 350 -10.66 -4.16 -6.25
N ILE A 351 -10.85 -2.88 -6.51
CA ILE A 351 -9.85 -2.02 -7.15
C ILE A 351 -9.26 -1.08 -6.11
N GLY A 352 -7.95 -1.17 -5.88
CA GLY A 352 -7.16 -0.22 -5.13
C GLY A 352 -6.69 0.91 -6.04
N ILE A 353 -6.83 2.15 -5.59
CA ILE A 353 -6.46 3.34 -6.36
C ILE A 353 -5.48 4.17 -5.52
N TYR A 354 -4.30 4.39 -6.06
CA TYR A 354 -3.25 5.20 -5.47
C TYR A 354 -3.03 6.46 -6.29
N LEU A 355 -3.14 7.61 -5.66
CA LEU A 355 -2.87 8.92 -6.24
C LEU A 355 -1.65 9.56 -5.57
N ASN A 356 -0.67 9.95 -6.37
CA ASN A 356 0.44 10.80 -5.93
C ASN A 356 0.30 12.16 -6.59
N CYS A 357 -0.12 13.17 -5.83
CA CYS A 357 -0.36 14.52 -6.32
C CYS A 357 0.92 15.20 -6.83
N SER A 358 2.05 15.00 -6.15
CA SER A 358 3.33 15.63 -6.49
C SER A 358 3.90 15.11 -7.81
N SER A 359 3.90 13.79 -8.01
CA SER A 359 4.39 13.16 -9.24
C SER A 359 3.33 13.07 -10.34
N LYS A 360 2.07 13.45 -10.05
CA LYS A 360 0.91 13.35 -10.96
C LYS A 360 0.75 11.94 -11.53
N LYS A 361 0.83 10.94 -10.64
CA LYS A 361 0.67 9.53 -10.97
C LYS A 361 -0.58 8.97 -10.32
N LEU A 362 -1.34 8.23 -11.09
CA LEU A 362 -2.51 7.48 -10.65
C LEU A 362 -2.26 6.00 -10.96
N SER A 363 -2.21 5.16 -9.93
CA SER A 363 -1.95 3.73 -10.08
C SER A 363 -3.16 2.92 -9.63
N PHE A 364 -3.40 1.82 -10.32
CA PHE A 364 -4.49 0.90 -10.06
C PHE A 364 -3.93 -0.46 -9.65
N TYR A 365 -4.56 -1.08 -8.68
CA TYR A 365 -4.17 -2.37 -8.11
C TYR A 365 -5.40 -3.28 -7.99
N ASP A 366 -5.18 -4.57 -8.11
CA ASP A 366 -6.08 -5.56 -7.52
C ASP A 366 -5.87 -5.50 -5.99
N ALA A 367 -6.85 -5.00 -5.25
CA ALA A 367 -6.70 -4.72 -3.83
C ALA A 367 -6.74 -6.01 -2.97
N ASP A 368 -7.24 -7.13 -3.49
CA ASP A 368 -7.28 -8.39 -2.73
C ASP A 368 -5.87 -9.01 -2.58
N ASN A 369 -4.98 -8.80 -3.56
CA ASN A 369 -3.61 -9.34 -3.55
C ASN A 369 -2.51 -8.29 -3.78
N MET A 370 -2.88 -7.00 -3.87
CA MET A 370 -2.01 -5.85 -4.13
C MET A 370 -1.20 -5.96 -5.44
N THR A 371 -1.72 -6.71 -6.42
CA THR A 371 -1.09 -6.80 -7.73
C THR A 371 -1.29 -5.52 -8.52
N HIS A 372 -0.20 -4.94 -9.02
CA HIS A 372 -0.25 -3.74 -9.85
C HIS A 372 -0.94 -4.02 -11.20
N ILE A 373 -1.97 -3.24 -11.51
CA ILE A 373 -2.70 -3.30 -12.78
C ILE A 373 -2.07 -2.36 -13.80
N HIS A 374 -2.08 -1.06 -13.51
CA HIS A 374 -1.52 -0.04 -14.41
C HIS A 374 -1.24 1.27 -13.69
N THR A 375 -0.32 2.07 -14.24
CA THR A 375 -0.04 3.42 -13.75
C THR A 375 -0.21 4.43 -14.88
N VAL A 376 -1.07 5.40 -14.66
CA VAL A 376 -1.26 6.58 -15.52
C VAL A 376 -0.40 7.72 -14.97
N SER A 377 0.42 8.31 -15.82
CA SER A 377 1.19 9.53 -15.51
C SER A 377 0.81 10.62 -16.50
N SER A 378 0.32 11.75 -16.02
CA SER A 378 -0.14 12.82 -16.89
C SER A 378 0.17 14.20 -16.32
N LYS A 379 0.91 14.99 -17.10
CA LYS A 379 1.14 16.41 -16.78
C LYS A 379 -0.15 17.24 -16.77
N LEU A 380 -1.21 16.74 -17.42
CA LEU A 380 -2.53 17.40 -17.49
C LEU A 380 -3.37 17.26 -16.23
N MET A 381 -2.98 16.42 -15.27
CA MET A 381 -3.62 16.36 -13.97
C MET A 381 -3.45 17.71 -13.24
N SER A 382 -4.54 18.42 -13.03
CA SER A 382 -4.55 19.69 -12.28
C SER A 382 -5.28 19.51 -10.95
N MET A 383 -4.63 19.94 -9.89
CA MET A 383 -5.20 19.95 -8.54
C MET A 383 -6.15 21.15 -8.35
N PRO A 384 -7.20 21.05 -7.54
CA PRO A 384 -7.60 19.90 -6.73
C PRO A 384 -8.25 18.79 -7.56
N LEU A 385 -8.12 17.54 -7.11
CA LEU A 385 -8.75 16.36 -7.70
C LEU A 385 -9.73 15.73 -6.70
N SER A 386 -10.83 15.18 -7.20
CA SER A 386 -11.75 14.33 -6.42
C SER A 386 -11.75 12.93 -7.02
N ALA A 387 -11.99 11.91 -6.19
CA ALA A 387 -12.20 10.57 -6.69
C ALA A 387 -13.45 10.54 -7.61
N TYR A 388 -13.30 9.90 -8.76
CA TYR A 388 -14.30 9.82 -9.83
C TYR A 388 -14.87 8.41 -9.92
N PHE A 389 -16.20 8.34 -10.06
CA PHE A 389 -16.96 7.12 -10.17
C PHE A 389 -18.00 7.26 -11.27
N ASN A 390 -18.05 6.30 -12.17
CA ASN A 390 -19.10 6.22 -13.18
C ASN A 390 -19.61 4.78 -13.27
N ILE A 391 -20.93 4.63 -13.27
CA ILE A 391 -21.60 3.34 -13.42
C ILE A 391 -22.67 3.41 -14.49
N ARG A 392 -22.86 2.31 -15.21
CA ARG A 392 -23.94 2.15 -16.17
C ARG A 392 -24.69 0.86 -15.89
N SER A 393 -26.00 0.94 -15.92
CA SER A 393 -26.84 -0.26 -15.90
C SER A 393 -28.08 -0.04 -16.73
N ARG A 394 -28.55 -1.08 -17.39
CA ARG A 394 -29.81 -1.10 -18.14
C ARG A 394 -31.02 -1.43 -17.25
N LYS A 395 -30.77 -1.99 -16.09
CA LYS A 395 -31.77 -2.42 -15.10
C LYS A 395 -31.35 -1.96 -13.70
N ALA A 396 -32.28 -1.97 -12.75
CA ALA A 396 -31.94 -1.83 -11.36
C ALA A 396 -30.88 -2.88 -11.00
N ASP A 397 -29.72 -2.44 -10.58
CA ASP A 397 -28.60 -3.32 -10.26
C ASP A 397 -28.56 -3.50 -8.73
N PRO A 398 -28.81 -4.73 -8.23
CA PRO A 398 -28.79 -5.00 -6.80
C PRO A 398 -27.38 -4.94 -6.19
N ASN A 399 -26.32 -4.97 -7.04
CA ASN A 399 -24.93 -4.94 -6.58
C ASN A 399 -24.42 -3.50 -6.61
N PRO A 400 -24.25 -2.83 -5.45
CA PRO A 400 -23.68 -1.49 -5.41
C PRO A 400 -22.19 -1.51 -5.79
N LEU A 401 -21.72 -0.38 -6.27
CA LEU A 401 -20.31 -0.05 -6.22
C LEU A 401 -20.03 0.54 -4.84
N THR A 402 -19.15 -0.06 -4.05
CA THR A 402 -18.98 0.30 -2.64
C THR A 402 -17.56 0.75 -2.34
N VAL A 403 -17.42 1.91 -1.71
CA VAL A 403 -16.16 2.39 -1.14
C VAL A 403 -15.85 1.56 0.11
N CYS A 404 -14.69 0.95 0.15
CA CYS A 404 -14.22 0.21 1.32
C CYS A 404 -13.67 1.20 2.37
N TRP A 405 -14.13 1.05 3.63
CA TRP A 405 -13.55 1.74 4.78
C TRP A 405 -12.82 0.70 5.64
N TYR A 406 -11.65 1.05 6.13
CA TYR A 406 -10.77 0.18 6.92
C TYR A 406 -11.15 0.19 8.40
#